data_bc428aa9ab9728a0fd4604c29481172d
#
_entry.id   bc428aa9ab9728a0fd4604c29481172d
#
_cell.length_a   1.000
_cell.length_b   1.000
_cell.length_c   1.000
_cell.angle_alpha   90.00
_cell.angle_beta   90.00
_cell.angle_gamma   90.00
#
_symmetry.space_group_name_H-M   'P 1'
#
loop_
_entity.id
_entity.type
_entity.pdbx_description
1 polymer ?
#
loop_
_entity_poly.entity_id
_entity_poly.type
_entity_poly.pdbx_seq_one_letter_code
_entity_poly.pdbx_strand_id
1 'polypeptide(L)'
;MCGIVSIFNLREQTPELRQKALRMSRKIRHRGPDWSGIYCGAAILAHERLSIVDPESGGQPLFSPDRQQVLAVNGEIYNHQDIRERYKGKYEFQTGSDCEVILALYRDKGIDFLEDLSGIFAFALYDQERDEFLIARDPIGVIPLYIGHYSSSREGKMTRYYKRDWFNYEAVKDNKASVSAIHDALEDAVRRQLMSDVPYGVLLSGGLDSSVISAIAEKYSERRI
;
A
#
# COMPACT_ATOMS: atom_id res chain seq x y z
N MET A 1 -2.62 -8.63 -6.37
CA MET A 1 -2.78 -7.83 -5.12
C MET A 1 -2.63 -8.75 -3.93
N CYS A 2 -1.84 -8.34 -2.96
CA CYS A 2 -1.48 -9.09 -1.74
C CYS A 2 -2.67 -9.27 -0.77
N GLY A 3 -2.42 -9.96 0.34
CA GLY A 3 -3.32 -10.06 1.47
C GLY A 3 -2.60 -9.77 2.78
N ILE A 4 -3.22 -9.01 3.67
CA ILE A 4 -2.67 -8.70 5.00
C ILE A 4 -3.64 -9.11 6.11
N VAL A 5 -3.10 -9.57 7.22
CA VAL A 5 -3.80 -9.80 8.48
C VAL A 5 -2.96 -9.23 9.59
N SER A 6 -3.55 -8.32 10.39
CA SER A 6 -2.84 -7.72 11.52
C SER A 6 -3.68 -7.79 12.78
N ILE A 7 -3.03 -8.06 13.90
CA ILE A 7 -3.65 -8.14 15.23
C ILE A 7 -2.83 -7.27 16.18
N PHE A 8 -3.46 -6.29 16.80
CA PHE A 8 -2.84 -5.34 17.70
C PHE A 8 -3.43 -5.42 19.11
N ASN A 9 -2.84 -4.72 20.06
CA ASN A 9 -3.26 -4.67 21.46
C ASN A 9 -3.36 -6.06 22.09
N LEU A 10 -2.35 -6.88 21.86
CA LEU A 10 -2.27 -8.23 22.42
C LEU A 10 -2.01 -8.14 23.91
N ARG A 11 -2.86 -8.78 24.73
CA ARG A 11 -2.62 -8.90 26.18
C ARG A 11 -1.46 -9.85 26.48
N GLU A 12 -1.38 -10.93 25.70
CA GLU A 12 -0.38 -11.97 25.83
C GLU A 12 -0.02 -12.48 24.43
N GLN A 13 1.24 -12.85 24.26
CA GLN A 13 1.69 -13.56 23.07
C GLN A 13 1.55 -15.05 23.30
N THR A 14 0.54 -15.67 22.69
CA THR A 14 0.35 -17.11 22.83
C THR A 14 0.56 -17.82 21.48
N PRO A 15 1.03 -19.09 21.48
CA PRO A 15 1.12 -19.89 20.28
C PRO A 15 -0.23 -19.99 19.54
N GLU A 16 -1.34 -19.98 20.28
CA GLU A 16 -2.70 -20.05 19.77
C GLU A 16 -3.05 -18.81 18.93
N LEU A 17 -2.65 -17.61 19.39
CA LEU A 17 -2.84 -16.36 18.63
C LEU A 17 -2.06 -16.38 17.32
N ARG A 18 -0.81 -16.85 17.34
CA ARG A 18 -0.03 -17.05 16.12
C ARG A 18 -0.72 -18.02 15.18
N GLN A 19 -1.19 -19.16 15.69
CA GLN A 19 -1.93 -20.13 14.89
C GLN A 19 -3.23 -19.57 14.32
N LYS A 20 -3.94 -18.74 15.09
CA LYS A 20 -5.14 -18.04 14.63
C LYS A 20 -4.82 -17.09 13.48
N ALA A 21 -3.78 -16.26 13.61
CA ALA A 21 -3.34 -15.36 12.55
C ALA A 21 -2.97 -16.13 11.28
N LEU A 22 -2.23 -17.23 11.40
CA LEU A 22 -1.89 -18.10 10.26
C LEU A 22 -3.13 -18.71 9.59
N ARG A 23 -4.13 -19.13 10.37
CA ARG A 23 -5.41 -19.62 9.80
C ARG A 23 -6.17 -18.53 9.07
N MET A 24 -6.14 -17.28 9.58
CA MET A 24 -6.77 -16.13 8.92
C MET A 24 -6.02 -15.78 7.62
N SER A 25 -4.70 -15.73 7.66
CA SER A 25 -3.85 -15.46 6.50
C SER A 25 -4.08 -16.49 5.39
N ARG A 26 -4.10 -17.79 5.71
CA ARG A 26 -4.38 -18.84 4.73
C ARG A 26 -5.71 -18.67 3.98
N LYS A 27 -6.72 -18.06 4.58
CA LYS A 27 -8.00 -17.79 3.90
C LYS A 27 -7.90 -16.79 2.77
N ILE A 28 -6.88 -15.93 2.81
CA ILE A 28 -6.61 -14.91 1.78
C ILE A 28 -5.38 -15.25 0.92
N ARG A 29 -4.83 -16.47 1.03
CA ARG A 29 -3.67 -16.95 0.26
C ARG A 29 -3.85 -16.83 -1.26
N HIS A 30 -5.09 -16.95 -1.75
CA HIS A 30 -5.41 -16.78 -3.16
C HIS A 30 -5.10 -15.39 -3.71
N ARG A 31 -4.95 -14.39 -2.84
CA ARG A 31 -4.59 -13.02 -3.23
C ARG A 31 -3.09 -12.84 -3.47
N GLY A 32 -2.27 -13.64 -2.80
CA GLY A 32 -0.83 -13.55 -2.89
C GLY A 32 -0.19 -14.94 -2.73
N PRO A 33 -0.16 -15.73 -3.80
CA PRO A 33 0.27 -17.14 -3.74
C PRO A 33 1.78 -17.31 -3.67
N ASP A 34 2.59 -16.29 -3.96
CA ASP A 34 4.02 -16.42 -4.19
C ASP A 34 4.81 -16.59 -2.89
N TRP A 35 4.42 -15.87 -1.85
CA TRP A 35 5.13 -15.88 -0.56
C TRP A 35 4.19 -15.63 0.61
N SER A 36 4.54 -16.17 1.78
CA SER A 36 3.88 -15.86 3.05
C SER A 36 4.91 -15.46 4.09
N GLY A 37 4.67 -14.33 4.76
CA GLY A 37 5.48 -13.88 5.88
C GLY A 37 4.64 -13.58 7.10
N ILE A 38 5.26 -13.67 8.28
CA ILE A 38 4.62 -13.32 9.55
C ILE A 38 5.62 -12.73 10.53
N TYR A 39 5.27 -11.60 11.11
CA TYR A 39 5.88 -11.06 12.31
C TYR A 39 5.00 -11.42 13.52
N CYS A 40 5.64 -11.84 14.60
CA CYS A 40 4.99 -12.11 15.89
C CYS A 40 5.80 -11.45 16.99
N GLY A 41 5.26 -10.41 17.56
CA GLY A 41 5.79 -9.63 18.67
C GLY A 41 4.62 -9.09 19.50
N ALA A 42 4.72 -7.90 20.05
CA ALA A 42 3.61 -7.23 20.73
C ALA A 42 2.41 -6.96 19.78
N ALA A 43 2.64 -7.08 18.48
CA ALA A 43 1.62 -7.19 17.43
C ALA A 43 1.85 -8.45 16.58
N ILE A 44 0.88 -8.87 15.80
CA ILE A 44 1.04 -9.90 14.77
C ILE A 44 0.70 -9.27 13.41
N LEU A 45 1.62 -9.33 12.47
CA LEU A 45 1.43 -8.91 11.09
C LEU A 45 1.74 -10.09 10.17
N ALA A 46 0.76 -10.56 9.42
CA ALA A 46 0.91 -11.62 8.45
C ALA A 46 0.60 -11.10 7.04
N HIS A 47 1.37 -11.57 6.07
CA HIS A 47 1.31 -11.13 4.69
C HIS A 47 1.29 -12.33 3.73
N GLU A 48 0.39 -12.28 2.75
CA GLU A 48 0.35 -13.18 1.60
C GLU A 48 0.71 -12.36 0.36
N ARG A 49 1.84 -12.65 -0.26
CA ARG A 49 2.46 -11.82 -1.29
C ARG A 49 2.13 -12.28 -2.70
N LEU A 50 1.73 -11.32 -3.54
CA LEU A 50 1.85 -11.36 -4.99
C LEU A 50 3.05 -10.47 -5.36
N SER A 51 4.10 -11.08 -5.92
CA SER A 51 5.37 -10.40 -6.19
C SER A 51 5.29 -9.64 -7.50
N ILE A 52 5.23 -8.30 -7.45
CA ILE A 52 5.14 -7.42 -8.61
C ILE A 52 6.40 -6.56 -8.70
N VAL A 53 6.75 -5.87 -7.62
CA VAL A 53 7.96 -5.07 -7.47
C VAL A 53 8.91 -5.78 -6.54
N ASP A 54 10.18 -5.86 -6.92
CA ASP A 54 11.25 -6.55 -6.20
C ASP A 54 10.89 -8.01 -5.79
N PRO A 55 10.71 -8.92 -6.73
CA PRO A 55 10.34 -10.31 -6.43
C PRO A 55 11.32 -11.00 -5.47
N GLU A 56 12.59 -10.66 -5.52
CA GLU A 56 13.66 -11.36 -4.80
C GLU A 56 13.79 -10.91 -3.34
N SER A 57 13.83 -9.58 -3.06
CA SER A 57 14.13 -9.08 -1.71
C SER A 57 12.94 -8.44 -1.00
N GLY A 58 11.88 -8.06 -1.70
CA GLY A 58 10.71 -7.38 -1.17
C GLY A 58 9.76 -8.24 -0.33
N GLY A 59 10.24 -9.28 0.35
CA GLY A 59 9.44 -10.12 1.24
C GLY A 59 8.85 -9.32 2.39
N GLN A 60 7.55 -9.53 2.67
CA GLN A 60 6.83 -8.81 3.74
C GLN A 60 6.47 -9.75 4.90
N PRO A 61 6.31 -9.25 6.15
CA PRO A 61 6.38 -7.84 6.58
C PRO A 61 7.76 -7.22 6.40
N LEU A 62 7.77 -5.93 6.01
CA LEU A 62 8.98 -5.12 5.89
C LEU A 62 9.40 -4.56 7.26
N PHE A 63 10.70 -4.28 7.41
CA PHE A 63 11.26 -3.73 8.63
C PHE A 63 12.08 -2.49 8.34
N SER A 64 12.07 -1.53 9.30
CA SER A 64 13.07 -0.47 9.31
C SER A 64 14.48 -1.03 9.55
N PRO A 65 15.57 -0.30 9.20
CA PRO A 65 16.94 -0.77 9.39
C PRO A 65 17.27 -1.22 10.81
N ASP A 66 16.75 -0.50 11.82
CA ASP A 66 16.88 -0.82 13.25
C ASP A 66 15.86 -1.84 13.74
N ARG A 67 14.96 -2.30 12.85
CA ARG A 67 13.87 -3.24 13.10
C ARG A 67 12.85 -2.78 14.14
N GLN A 68 12.79 -1.48 14.43
CA GLN A 68 11.80 -0.94 15.38
C GLN A 68 10.42 -0.77 14.76
N GLN A 69 10.33 -0.53 13.45
CA GLN A 69 9.06 -0.47 12.74
C GLN A 69 8.85 -1.71 11.88
N VAL A 70 7.62 -2.24 11.91
CA VAL A 70 7.20 -3.41 11.13
C VAL A 70 5.99 -3.04 10.30
N LEU A 71 6.01 -3.38 9.00
CA LEU A 71 5.02 -2.94 8.03
C LEU A 71 4.51 -4.09 7.18
N ALA A 72 3.19 -4.22 7.08
CA ALA A 72 2.53 -5.11 6.11
C ALA A 72 1.63 -4.28 5.19
N VAL A 73 1.83 -4.39 3.89
CA VAL A 73 1.12 -3.59 2.87
C VAL A 73 0.46 -4.50 1.85
N ASN A 74 -0.79 -4.19 1.50
CA ASN A 74 -1.42 -4.65 0.28
C ASN A 74 -1.64 -3.45 -0.63
N GLY A 75 -0.85 -3.32 -1.68
CA GLY A 75 -0.92 -2.20 -2.61
C GLY A 75 0.39 -1.91 -3.31
N GLU A 76 0.44 -0.76 -3.95
CA GLU A 76 1.57 -0.25 -4.72
C GLU A 76 1.71 1.25 -4.50
N ILE A 77 2.96 1.73 -4.34
CA ILE A 77 3.29 3.15 -4.16
C ILE A 77 3.95 3.66 -5.44
N TYR A 78 3.21 4.38 -6.26
CA TYR A 78 3.62 4.80 -7.60
C TYR A 78 4.77 5.80 -7.61
N ASN A 79 4.86 6.66 -6.60
CA ASN A 79 5.92 7.66 -6.49
C ASN A 79 7.11 7.21 -5.63
N HIS A 80 7.30 5.89 -5.45
CA HIS A 80 8.36 5.37 -4.58
C HIS A 80 9.77 5.77 -5.03
N GLN A 81 10.04 5.89 -6.33
CA GLN A 81 11.34 6.29 -6.84
C GLN A 81 11.69 7.72 -6.43
N ASP A 82 10.75 8.66 -6.55
CA ASP A 82 10.93 10.05 -6.13
C ASP A 82 11.17 10.16 -4.62
N ILE A 83 10.48 9.31 -3.84
CA ILE A 83 10.68 9.25 -2.40
C ILE A 83 12.06 8.68 -2.07
N ARG A 84 12.47 7.58 -2.71
CA ARG A 84 13.80 7.00 -2.52
C ARG A 84 14.92 8.01 -2.80
N GLU A 85 14.83 8.79 -3.88
CA GLU A 85 15.83 9.80 -4.20
C GLU A 85 15.86 10.92 -3.14
N ARG A 86 14.70 11.39 -2.64
CA ARG A 86 14.62 12.39 -1.54
C ARG A 86 15.23 11.90 -0.23
N TYR A 87 15.20 10.59 0.03
CA TYR A 87 15.72 9.98 1.25
C TYR A 87 17.12 9.36 1.09
N LYS A 88 17.74 9.52 -0.06
CA LYS A 88 19.09 9.07 -0.32
C LYS A 88 20.08 9.66 0.70
N GLY A 89 20.84 8.81 1.37
CA GLY A 89 21.75 9.21 2.46
C GLY A 89 21.08 9.57 3.78
N LYS A 90 19.73 9.54 3.87
CA LYS A 90 18.98 9.78 5.11
C LYS A 90 18.32 8.51 5.66
N TYR A 91 17.97 7.60 4.78
CA TYR A 91 17.37 6.32 5.12
C TYR A 91 18.02 5.21 4.30
N GLU A 92 18.41 4.13 4.97
CA GLU A 92 19.04 2.95 4.35
C GLU A 92 17.96 1.93 3.98
N PHE A 93 17.51 1.96 2.71
CA PHE A 93 16.54 1.01 2.21
C PHE A 93 17.12 -0.41 2.19
N GLN A 94 16.39 -1.37 2.75
CA GLN A 94 16.81 -2.77 2.88
C GLN A 94 16.37 -3.63 1.69
N THR A 95 15.37 -3.17 0.93
CA THR A 95 14.79 -3.88 -0.20
C THR A 95 14.58 -2.94 -1.39
N GLY A 96 14.27 -3.50 -2.55
CA GLY A 96 13.80 -2.75 -3.71
C GLY A 96 12.28 -2.49 -3.69
N SER A 97 11.55 -3.01 -2.69
CA SER A 97 10.09 -2.85 -2.61
C SER A 97 9.66 -1.39 -2.62
N ASP A 98 8.69 -1.07 -3.46
CA ASP A 98 8.03 0.24 -3.51
C ASP A 98 7.40 0.62 -2.18
N CYS A 99 6.89 -0.36 -1.44
CA CYS A 99 6.20 -0.17 -0.16
C CYS A 99 7.14 0.22 0.99
N GLU A 100 8.45 -0.04 0.90
CA GLU A 100 9.40 0.29 1.98
C GLU A 100 9.52 1.79 2.23
N VAL A 101 9.19 2.63 1.26
CA VAL A 101 9.21 4.08 1.43
C VAL A 101 8.26 4.58 2.52
N ILE A 102 7.24 3.80 2.86
CA ILE A 102 6.32 4.09 3.97
C ILE A 102 7.08 4.16 5.30
N LEU A 103 8.04 3.25 5.52
CA LEU A 103 8.87 3.25 6.73
C LEU A 103 9.77 4.48 6.82
N ALA A 104 10.40 4.87 5.70
CA ALA A 104 11.23 6.07 5.63
C ALA A 104 10.43 7.35 5.94
N LEU A 105 9.26 7.48 5.33
CA LEU A 105 8.36 8.60 5.53
C LEU A 105 7.81 8.66 6.95
N TYR A 106 7.39 7.52 7.51
CA TYR A 106 6.87 7.45 8.88
C TYR A 106 7.91 7.88 9.92
N ARG A 107 9.17 7.47 9.75
CA ARG A 107 10.27 7.89 10.64
C ARG A 107 10.53 9.39 10.64
N ASP A 108 10.39 10.03 9.49
CA ASP A 108 10.64 11.45 9.30
C ASP A 108 9.47 12.33 9.76
N LYS A 109 8.24 11.93 9.42
CA LYS A 109 7.05 12.80 9.54
C LYS A 109 5.96 12.27 10.49
N GLY A 110 6.17 11.11 11.11
CA GLY A 110 5.10 10.47 11.87
C GLY A 110 3.90 10.17 10.99
N ILE A 111 2.69 10.47 11.46
CA ILE A 111 1.45 10.19 10.72
C ILE A 111 1.16 11.17 9.57
N ASP A 112 1.85 12.29 9.51
CA ASP A 112 1.59 13.36 8.54
C ASP A 112 2.09 13.01 7.12
N PHE A 113 2.81 11.92 6.97
CA PHE A 113 3.34 11.46 5.68
C PHE A 113 2.28 10.95 4.70
N LEU A 114 1.08 10.64 5.16
CA LEU A 114 0.07 9.97 4.33
C LEU A 114 -0.30 10.75 3.05
N GLU A 115 -0.16 12.07 3.07
CA GLU A 115 -0.41 12.93 1.90
C GLU A 115 0.74 12.90 0.87
N ASP A 116 1.92 12.42 1.26
CA ASP A 116 3.07 12.24 0.35
C ASP A 116 2.93 11.00 -0.53
N LEU A 117 2.04 10.07 -0.19
CA LEU A 117 1.88 8.82 -0.92
C LEU A 117 0.98 8.99 -2.15
N SER A 118 1.48 8.58 -3.30
CA SER A 118 0.69 8.38 -4.51
C SER A 118 0.63 6.89 -4.82
N GLY A 119 -0.55 6.28 -4.72
CA GLY A 119 -0.69 4.84 -4.91
C GLY A 119 -2.05 4.31 -4.52
N ILE A 120 -2.23 3.01 -4.68
CA ILE A 120 -3.34 2.24 -4.15
C ILE A 120 -2.80 1.36 -3.02
N PHE A 121 -3.30 1.50 -1.81
CA PHE A 121 -2.75 0.78 -0.67
C PHE A 121 -3.73 0.62 0.49
N ALA A 122 -3.52 -0.45 1.22
CA ALA A 122 -3.93 -0.58 2.61
C ALA A 122 -2.77 -1.21 3.39
N PHE A 123 -2.40 -0.62 4.51
CA PHE A 123 -1.29 -1.10 5.30
C PHE A 123 -1.58 -1.10 6.80
N ALA A 124 -0.79 -1.89 7.50
CA ALA A 124 -0.68 -1.91 8.93
C ALA A 124 0.79 -1.77 9.32
N LEU A 125 1.11 -0.77 10.11
CA LEU A 125 2.43 -0.48 10.66
C LEU A 125 2.37 -0.62 12.18
N TYR A 126 3.38 -1.24 12.76
CA TYR A 126 3.60 -1.30 14.19
C TYR A 126 4.96 -0.72 14.55
N ASP A 127 4.96 0.27 15.43
CA ASP A 127 6.16 0.89 16.00
C ASP A 127 6.42 0.27 17.38
N GLN A 128 7.50 -0.52 17.47
CA GLN A 128 7.85 -1.24 18.69
C GLN A 128 8.40 -0.31 19.78
N GLU A 129 9.08 0.77 19.37
CA GLU A 129 9.67 1.73 20.31
C GLU A 129 8.59 2.53 21.04
N ARG A 130 7.51 2.91 20.32
CA ARG A 130 6.41 3.70 20.87
C ARG A 130 5.25 2.87 21.38
N ASP A 131 5.25 1.57 21.10
CA ASP A 131 4.11 0.67 21.28
C ASP A 131 2.82 1.22 20.64
N GLU A 132 2.97 1.73 19.41
CA GLU A 132 1.89 2.34 18.64
C GLU A 132 1.67 1.59 17.33
N PHE A 133 0.46 1.68 16.81
CA PHE A 133 0.17 1.17 15.47
C PHE A 133 -0.56 2.19 14.62
N LEU A 134 -0.27 2.16 13.32
CA LEU A 134 -0.95 2.95 12.31
C LEU A 134 -1.56 2.02 11.26
N ILE A 135 -2.84 2.20 11.00
CA ILE A 135 -3.55 1.51 9.94
C ILE A 135 -4.09 2.58 8.99
N ALA A 136 -3.76 2.47 7.72
CA ALA A 136 -4.23 3.42 6.72
C ALA A 136 -4.56 2.73 5.40
N ARG A 137 -5.35 3.40 4.57
CA ARG A 137 -5.62 3.01 3.19
C ARG A 137 -5.58 4.23 2.28
N ASP A 138 -5.47 3.97 0.98
CA ASP A 138 -5.46 5.03 -0.03
C ASP A 138 -6.69 5.94 0.05
N PRO A 139 -6.56 7.20 -0.44
CA PRO A 139 -7.59 8.23 -0.28
C PRO A 139 -8.95 7.88 -0.89
N ILE A 140 -8.95 7.08 -1.96
CA ILE A 140 -10.16 6.67 -2.69
C ILE A 140 -10.72 5.36 -2.11
N GLY A 141 -9.86 4.57 -1.43
CA GLY A 141 -10.21 3.29 -0.84
C GLY A 141 -10.30 2.19 -1.90
N VAL A 142 -9.42 2.22 -2.90
CA VAL A 142 -9.30 1.17 -3.93
C VAL A 142 -8.98 -0.17 -3.28
N ILE A 143 -8.08 -0.16 -2.29
CA ILE A 143 -7.78 -1.35 -1.52
C ILE A 143 -8.75 -1.47 -0.32
N PRO A 144 -9.55 -2.55 -0.25
CA PRO A 144 -10.46 -2.74 0.87
C PRO A 144 -9.70 -3.03 2.16
N LEU A 145 -10.17 -2.44 3.25
CA LEU A 145 -9.66 -2.66 4.59
C LEU A 145 -10.82 -2.91 5.56
N TYR A 146 -10.71 -3.99 6.33
CA TYR A 146 -11.72 -4.40 7.30
C TYR A 146 -11.13 -4.37 8.70
N ILE A 147 -11.84 -3.78 9.65
CA ILE A 147 -11.45 -3.71 11.05
C ILE A 147 -12.47 -4.50 11.86
N GLY A 148 -11.99 -5.44 12.67
CA GLY A 148 -12.78 -6.21 13.62
C GLY A 148 -12.31 -5.93 15.05
N HIS A 149 -13.25 -5.83 15.99
CA HIS A 149 -12.94 -5.70 17.41
C HIS A 149 -13.18 -7.02 18.13
N TYR A 150 -12.21 -7.44 18.94
CA TYR A 150 -12.38 -8.55 19.86
C TYR A 150 -12.68 -7.97 21.24
N SER A 151 -13.74 -8.44 21.89
CA SER A 151 -14.40 -7.92 23.10
C SER A 151 -13.48 -7.32 24.18
N SER A 152 -12.95 -6.16 24.08
CA SER A 152 -12.26 -5.30 25.05
C SER A 152 -11.09 -4.49 24.46
N SER A 153 -11.00 -4.38 23.13
CA SER A 153 -9.99 -3.52 22.49
C SER A 153 -10.29 -2.05 22.78
N ARG A 154 -9.26 -1.26 23.05
CA ARG A 154 -9.37 0.20 23.04
C ARG A 154 -9.80 0.63 21.63
N GLU A 155 -10.84 1.45 21.53
CA GLU A 155 -11.24 2.05 20.27
C GLU A 155 -10.13 2.94 19.76
N GLY A 156 -9.60 2.62 18.56
CA GLY A 156 -8.66 3.47 17.86
C GLY A 156 -9.38 4.70 17.30
N LYS A 157 -8.71 5.85 17.25
CA LYS A 157 -9.23 7.05 16.60
C LYS A 157 -9.16 6.86 15.09
N MET A 158 -10.32 6.91 14.42
CA MET A 158 -10.39 6.92 12.96
C MET A 158 -10.42 8.36 12.47
N THR A 159 -9.49 8.73 11.59
CA THR A 159 -9.36 10.09 11.06
C THR A 159 -9.34 10.04 9.52
N ARG A 160 -10.14 10.90 8.88
CA ARG A 160 -10.03 11.13 7.45
C ARG A 160 -8.90 12.13 7.21
N TYR A 161 -7.76 11.67 6.69
CA TYR A 161 -6.61 12.53 6.40
C TYR A 161 -6.72 13.22 5.04
N TYR A 162 -7.44 12.64 4.07
CA TYR A 162 -7.59 13.17 2.73
C TYR A 162 -8.85 14.02 2.59
N LYS A 163 -8.68 15.29 2.25
CA LYS A 163 -9.76 16.23 1.98
C LYS A 163 -9.43 17.00 0.70
N ARG A 164 -10.36 17.03 -0.24
CA ARG A 164 -10.22 17.73 -1.52
C ARG A 164 -11.40 18.65 -1.76
N ASP A 165 -11.17 19.70 -2.55
CA ASP A 165 -12.16 20.73 -2.84
C ASP A 165 -13.43 20.18 -3.47
N TRP A 166 -13.33 19.11 -4.29
CA TRP A 166 -14.48 18.47 -4.91
C TRP A 166 -15.45 17.78 -3.92
N PHE A 167 -15.11 17.67 -2.65
CA PHE A 167 -16.07 17.29 -1.62
C PHE A 167 -17.06 18.42 -1.29
N ASN A 168 -16.76 19.64 -1.75
CA ASN A 168 -17.64 20.80 -1.65
C ASN A 168 -17.95 21.29 -3.06
N TYR A 169 -19.21 21.12 -3.49
CA TYR A 169 -19.65 21.55 -4.82
C TYR A 169 -19.39 23.06 -5.07
N GLU A 170 -19.62 23.91 -4.08
CA GLU A 170 -19.41 25.36 -4.21
C GLU A 170 -17.95 25.73 -4.51
N ALA A 171 -17.00 24.93 -4.02
CA ALA A 171 -15.57 25.14 -4.28
C ALA A 171 -15.15 24.80 -5.72
N VAL A 172 -15.94 24.00 -6.45
CA VAL A 172 -15.55 23.48 -7.78
C VAL A 172 -16.56 23.79 -8.88
N LYS A 173 -17.73 24.37 -8.57
CA LYS A 173 -18.83 24.60 -9.53
C LYS A 173 -18.43 25.44 -10.75
N ASP A 174 -17.46 26.33 -10.59
CA ASP A 174 -16.99 27.23 -11.64
C ASP A 174 -15.71 26.71 -12.35
N ASN A 175 -15.22 25.52 -11.98
CA ASN A 175 -14.06 24.92 -12.61
C ASN A 175 -14.40 24.53 -14.06
N LYS A 176 -13.57 25.00 -15.00
CA LYS A 176 -13.72 24.65 -16.42
C LYS A 176 -12.98 23.35 -16.71
N ALA A 177 -13.68 22.41 -17.32
CA ALA A 177 -13.06 21.19 -17.83
C ALA A 177 -12.19 21.51 -19.06
N SER A 178 -11.01 20.92 -19.12
CA SER A 178 -10.13 20.95 -20.30
C SER A 178 -9.93 19.54 -20.78
N VAL A 179 -10.29 19.26 -22.04
CA VAL A 179 -10.09 17.95 -22.68
C VAL A 179 -8.61 17.58 -22.69
N SER A 180 -7.73 18.54 -22.98
CA SER A 180 -6.28 18.33 -22.94
C SER A 180 -5.81 17.95 -21.52
N ALA A 181 -6.26 18.68 -20.51
CA ALA A 181 -5.88 18.37 -19.12
C ALA A 181 -6.37 16.99 -18.67
N ILE A 182 -7.57 16.56 -19.10
CA ILE A 182 -8.07 15.21 -18.82
C ILE A 182 -7.24 14.16 -19.53
N HIS A 183 -6.90 14.39 -20.81
CA HIS A 183 -6.03 13.50 -21.58
C HIS A 183 -4.67 13.32 -20.90
N ASP A 184 -4.01 14.43 -20.56
CA ASP A 184 -2.67 14.41 -19.95
C ASP A 184 -2.69 13.74 -18.55
N ALA A 185 -3.73 14.02 -17.77
CA ALA A 185 -3.90 13.40 -16.45
C ALA A 185 -4.15 11.88 -16.53
N LEU A 186 -4.95 11.44 -17.51
CA LEU A 186 -5.22 10.01 -17.72
C LEU A 186 -3.96 9.29 -18.21
N GLU A 187 -3.24 9.89 -19.16
CA GLU A 187 -1.98 9.35 -19.68
C GLU A 187 -0.93 9.22 -18.57
N ASP A 188 -0.76 10.25 -17.74
CA ASP A 188 0.17 10.22 -16.61
C ASP A 188 -0.27 9.18 -15.55
N ALA A 189 -1.55 9.07 -15.27
CA ALA A 189 -2.09 8.08 -14.33
C ALA A 189 -1.79 6.65 -14.78
N VAL A 190 -2.02 6.32 -16.04
CA VAL A 190 -1.71 4.98 -16.59
C VAL A 190 -0.20 4.75 -16.57
N ARG A 191 0.59 5.70 -17.06
CA ARG A 191 2.05 5.60 -17.11
C ARG A 191 2.65 5.29 -15.73
N ARG A 192 2.22 5.97 -14.67
CA ARG A 192 2.70 5.75 -13.30
C ARG A 192 2.35 4.37 -12.76
N GLN A 193 1.30 3.75 -13.25
CA GLN A 193 0.83 2.43 -12.80
C GLN A 193 1.47 1.26 -13.57
N LEU A 194 2.29 1.53 -14.60
CA LEU A 194 2.98 0.50 -15.36
C LEU A 194 4.26 -0.02 -14.68
N MET A 195 4.52 0.41 -13.45
CA MET A 195 5.67 -0.07 -12.68
C MET A 195 5.50 -1.56 -12.34
N SER A 196 6.40 -2.40 -12.86
CA SER A 196 6.41 -3.84 -12.57
C SER A 196 7.74 -4.45 -12.96
N ASP A 197 8.32 -5.26 -12.08
CA ASP A 197 9.52 -6.05 -12.37
C ASP A 197 9.20 -7.40 -13.02
N VAL A 198 7.91 -7.73 -13.12
CA VAL A 198 7.42 -8.96 -13.77
C VAL A 198 6.59 -8.65 -15.02
N PRO A 199 6.50 -9.58 -15.98
CA PRO A 199 5.64 -9.41 -17.15
C PRO A 199 4.18 -9.15 -16.75
N TYR A 200 3.54 -8.22 -17.43
CA TYR A 200 2.12 -7.91 -17.25
C TYR A 200 1.42 -7.84 -18.60
N GLY A 201 0.10 -7.88 -18.57
CA GLY A 201 -0.75 -7.73 -19.75
C GLY A 201 -1.98 -6.89 -19.39
N VAL A 202 -2.71 -6.49 -20.40
CA VAL A 202 -3.97 -5.74 -20.26
C VAL A 202 -5.17 -6.60 -20.68
N LEU A 203 -6.27 -6.43 -19.97
CA LEU A 203 -7.54 -7.07 -20.33
C LEU A 203 -8.37 -6.12 -21.20
N LEU A 204 -8.49 -6.45 -22.48
CA LEU A 204 -9.25 -5.68 -23.45
C LEU A 204 -10.69 -6.22 -23.54
N SER A 205 -11.61 -5.57 -22.86
CA SER A 205 -13.04 -5.94 -22.87
C SER A 205 -13.80 -5.45 -24.12
N GLY A 206 -13.20 -4.61 -24.95
CA GLY A 206 -13.82 -3.97 -26.10
C GLY A 206 -14.61 -2.70 -25.78
N GLY A 207 -14.67 -2.29 -24.51
CA GLY A 207 -15.25 -1.01 -24.09
C GLY A 207 -14.28 0.16 -24.29
N LEU A 208 -14.80 1.40 -24.23
CA LEU A 208 -14.01 2.61 -24.40
C LEU A 208 -12.86 2.67 -23.38
N ASP A 209 -13.15 2.48 -22.10
CA ASP A 209 -12.18 2.62 -21.00
C ASP A 209 -11.02 1.63 -21.17
N SER A 210 -11.32 0.35 -21.39
CA SER A 210 -10.27 -0.67 -21.58
C SER A 210 -9.44 -0.42 -22.84
N SER A 211 -10.06 0.10 -23.91
CA SER A 211 -9.36 0.41 -25.15
C SER A 211 -8.40 1.58 -24.99
N VAL A 212 -8.83 2.66 -24.33
CA VAL A 212 -7.99 3.82 -24.05
C VAL A 212 -6.82 3.46 -23.14
N ILE A 213 -7.09 2.75 -22.04
CA ILE A 213 -6.05 2.31 -21.10
C ILE A 213 -5.04 1.38 -21.79
N SER A 214 -5.51 0.43 -22.62
CA SER A 214 -4.62 -0.47 -23.36
C SER A 214 -3.74 0.28 -24.36
N ALA A 215 -4.30 1.27 -25.07
CA ALA A 215 -3.53 2.08 -26.03
C ALA A 215 -2.46 2.93 -25.33
N ILE A 216 -2.78 3.50 -24.17
CA ILE A 216 -1.80 4.24 -23.37
C ILE A 216 -0.73 3.27 -22.81
N ALA A 217 -1.13 2.12 -22.29
CA ALA A 217 -0.21 1.12 -21.76
C ALA A 217 0.78 0.65 -22.84
N GLU A 218 0.30 0.33 -24.05
CA GLU A 218 1.17 -0.04 -25.19
C GLU A 218 2.16 1.07 -25.56
N LYS A 219 1.73 2.35 -25.51
CA LYS A 219 2.58 3.50 -25.82
C LYS A 219 3.79 3.61 -24.88
N TYR A 220 3.63 3.25 -23.61
CA TYR A 220 4.65 3.40 -22.57
C TYR A 220 5.29 2.08 -22.13
N SER A 221 4.83 0.96 -22.62
CA SER A 221 5.43 -0.33 -22.32
C SER A 221 6.73 -0.53 -23.09
N GLU A 222 7.79 -0.96 -22.40
CA GLU A 222 9.06 -1.33 -23.02
C GLU A 222 8.98 -2.66 -23.79
N ARG A 223 7.94 -3.43 -23.55
CA ARG A 223 7.66 -4.72 -24.17
C ARG A 223 6.26 -4.73 -24.74
N ARG A 224 6.06 -5.50 -25.78
CA ARG A 224 4.71 -5.71 -26.35
C ARG A 224 3.82 -6.39 -25.31
N ILE A 225 2.65 -5.79 -25.03
CA ILE A 225 1.63 -6.27 -24.10
C ILE A 225 0.51 -6.99 -24.83
#